data_c40b1dd82d801889460d439db15c51fd
#
_entry.id   c40b1dd82d801889460d439db15c51fd
#
_cell.length_a   1.000
_cell.length_b   1.000
_cell.length_c   1.000
_cell.angle_alpha   90.00
_cell.angle_beta   90.00
_cell.angle_gamma   90.00
#
_symmetry.space_group_name_H-M   'P 1'
#
loop_
_entity.id
_entity.type
_entity.pdbx_description
1 polymer ?
#
loop_
_entity_poly.entity_id
_entity_poly.type
_entity_poly.pdbx_seq_one_letter_code
_entity_poly.pdbx_strand_id
1 'polypeptide(L)'
;MDLRFTPEENAFREEVRSFFRENLPKEVHTTLVEGRHASKQDLVDWTRKLHAKGWAVPHWPVEYGGTGWDPVRQYIFLEELQGFPAPAPLAFGVNMVGPVIYTFATEEQKQRFLPRIANLDDWWCQGFSEPGSEKPWHHQSSRLAMRGRKRCFCSSVAKV
;
A
#
# COMPACT_ATOMS: atom_id res chain seq x y z
N MET A 1 -27.93 2.64 19.90
CA MET A 1 -26.75 1.95 19.37
C MET A 1 -25.55 2.48 20.15
N ASP A 2 -24.81 1.64 20.86
CA ASP A 2 -23.59 2.05 21.59
C ASP A 2 -22.43 2.02 20.59
N LEU A 3 -21.76 3.16 20.40
CA LEU A 3 -20.62 3.31 19.48
C LEU A 3 -19.27 3.35 20.23
N ARG A 4 -19.27 3.02 21.52
CA ARG A 4 -18.05 2.98 22.32
C ARG A 4 -17.26 1.72 21.99
N PHE A 5 -15.96 1.87 21.85
CA PHE A 5 -15.05 0.74 21.66
C PHE A 5 -14.96 -0.10 22.94
N THR A 6 -14.84 -1.40 22.75
CA THR A 6 -14.60 -2.37 23.84
C THR A 6 -13.20 -2.17 24.45
N PRO A 7 -12.94 -2.72 25.64
CA PRO A 7 -11.60 -2.69 26.22
C PRO A 7 -10.53 -3.32 25.32
N GLU A 8 -10.87 -4.41 24.60
CA GLU A 8 -9.95 -5.09 23.70
C GLU A 8 -9.65 -4.24 22.45
N GLU A 9 -10.66 -3.55 21.91
CA GLU A 9 -10.48 -2.62 20.78
C GLU A 9 -9.65 -1.40 21.17
N ASN A 10 -9.83 -0.90 22.39
CA ASN A 10 -8.99 0.18 22.92
C ASN A 10 -7.55 -0.29 23.16
N ALA A 11 -7.34 -1.51 23.66
CA ALA A 11 -6.01 -2.10 23.80
C ALA A 11 -5.31 -2.24 22.45
N PHE A 12 -6.03 -2.71 21.41
CA PHE A 12 -5.51 -2.76 20.05
C PHE A 12 -5.15 -1.37 19.51
N ARG A 13 -5.97 -0.36 19.75
CA ARG A 13 -5.67 1.03 19.38
C ARG A 13 -4.35 1.50 20.00
N GLU A 14 -4.12 1.23 21.27
CA GLU A 14 -2.87 1.59 21.94
C GLU A 14 -1.68 0.80 21.42
N GLU A 15 -1.86 -0.45 21.04
CA GLU A 15 -0.81 -1.24 20.34
C GLU A 15 -0.40 -0.56 19.04
N VAL A 16 -1.37 -0.16 18.21
CA VAL A 16 -1.10 0.53 16.94
C VAL A 16 -0.36 1.85 17.18
N ARG A 17 -0.82 2.66 18.13
CA ARG A 17 -0.18 3.94 18.49
C ARG A 17 1.25 3.75 18.97
N SER A 18 1.48 2.80 19.86
CA SER A 18 2.82 2.50 20.38
C SER A 18 3.75 2.05 19.28
N PHE A 19 3.28 1.15 18.40
CA PHE A 19 4.07 0.71 17.25
C PHE A 19 4.47 1.88 16.35
N PHE A 20 3.56 2.81 16.06
CA PHE A 20 3.86 3.96 15.21
C PHE A 20 4.87 4.89 15.86
N ARG A 21 4.71 5.22 17.16
CA ARG A 21 5.64 6.09 17.90
C ARG A 21 7.06 5.50 18.01
N GLU A 22 7.14 4.18 18.21
CA GLU A 22 8.42 3.50 18.41
C GLU A 22 9.18 3.26 17.11
N ASN A 23 8.48 3.07 16.01
CA ASN A 23 9.07 2.63 14.75
C ASN A 23 9.23 3.72 13.69
N LEU A 24 8.47 4.82 13.75
CA LEU A 24 8.65 5.94 12.82
C LEU A 24 9.78 6.85 13.31
N PRO A 25 10.83 7.11 12.50
CA PRO A 25 11.86 8.07 12.85
C PRO A 25 11.29 9.47 13.11
N LYS A 26 11.78 10.13 14.16
CA LYS A 26 11.29 11.47 14.56
C LYS A 26 11.43 12.50 13.45
N GLU A 27 12.50 12.42 12.68
CA GLU A 27 12.78 13.33 11.56
C GLU A 27 11.72 13.19 10.46
N VAL A 28 11.30 11.95 10.15
CA VAL A 28 10.25 11.66 9.17
C VAL A 28 8.91 12.18 9.68
N HIS A 29 8.59 11.91 10.95
CA HIS A 29 7.39 12.42 11.60
C HIS A 29 7.32 13.95 11.54
N THR A 30 8.41 14.65 11.96
CA THR A 30 8.48 16.11 11.91
C THR A 30 8.31 16.65 10.50
N THR A 31 8.95 16.03 9.50
CA THR A 31 8.82 16.39 8.08
C THR A 31 7.36 16.37 7.62
N LEU A 32 6.62 15.35 8.02
CA LEU A 32 5.20 15.20 7.65
C LEU A 32 4.29 16.16 8.42
N VAL A 33 4.56 16.40 9.71
CA VAL A 33 3.83 17.40 10.53
C VAL A 33 3.97 18.81 9.93
N GLU A 34 5.13 19.14 9.38
CA GLU A 34 5.38 20.41 8.68
C GLU A 34 4.77 20.48 7.26
N GLY A 35 4.01 19.48 6.85
CA GLY A 35 3.38 19.41 5.52
C GLY A 35 4.35 19.13 4.38
N ARG A 36 5.59 18.73 4.68
CA ARG A 36 6.58 18.31 3.69
C ARG A 36 6.40 16.84 3.33
N HIS A 37 6.91 16.42 2.18
CA HIS A 37 6.81 15.03 1.74
C HIS A 37 7.94 14.16 2.29
N ALA A 38 7.61 12.94 2.69
CA ALA A 38 8.60 11.91 2.99
C ALA A 38 9.43 11.55 1.75
N SER A 39 10.70 11.24 1.95
CA SER A 39 11.56 10.75 0.87
C SER A 39 11.13 9.35 0.41
N LYS A 40 11.62 8.96 -0.78
CA LYS A 40 11.42 7.59 -1.27
C LYS A 40 11.92 6.54 -0.27
N GLN A 41 13.08 6.79 0.34
CA GLN A 41 13.68 5.85 1.29
C GLN A 41 12.83 5.74 2.56
N ASP A 42 12.31 6.86 3.08
CA ASP A 42 11.41 6.84 4.24
C ASP A 42 10.15 6.00 3.98
N LEU A 43 9.57 6.12 2.77
CA LEU A 43 8.42 5.28 2.36
C LEU A 43 8.76 3.80 2.35
N VAL A 44 9.91 3.43 1.78
CA VAL A 44 10.36 2.03 1.71
C VAL A 44 10.61 1.48 3.11
N ASP A 45 11.36 2.21 3.93
CA ASP A 45 11.74 1.75 5.28
C ASP A 45 10.53 1.64 6.19
N TRP A 46 9.59 2.57 6.11
CA TRP A 46 8.34 2.50 6.85
C TRP A 46 7.47 1.31 6.41
N THR A 47 7.29 1.12 5.09
CA THR A 47 6.51 0.00 4.57
C THR A 47 7.11 -1.35 4.98
N ARG A 48 8.43 -1.47 4.97
CA ARG A 48 9.11 -2.70 5.43
C ARG A 48 8.93 -2.97 6.92
N LYS A 49 8.87 -1.95 7.76
CA LYS A 49 8.53 -2.09 9.18
C LYS A 49 7.09 -2.57 9.37
N LEU A 50 6.14 -1.99 8.62
CA LEU A 50 4.76 -2.46 8.60
C LEU A 50 4.67 -3.90 8.09
N HIS A 51 5.40 -4.24 7.03
CA HIS A 51 5.44 -5.60 6.48
C HIS A 51 5.99 -6.61 7.49
N ALA A 52 7.08 -6.29 8.17
CA ALA A 52 7.66 -7.15 9.22
C ALA A 52 6.70 -7.38 10.40
N LYS A 53 5.83 -6.40 10.72
CA LYS A 53 4.75 -6.54 11.71
C LYS A 53 3.52 -7.28 11.15
N GLY A 54 3.43 -7.51 9.83
CA GLY A 54 2.27 -8.08 9.15
C GLY A 54 1.15 -7.08 8.89
N TRP A 55 1.44 -5.78 8.90
CA TRP A 55 0.45 -4.70 8.81
C TRP A 55 0.52 -3.89 7.51
N ALA A 56 1.33 -4.32 6.54
CA ALA A 56 1.49 -3.57 5.29
C ALA A 56 0.26 -3.62 4.37
N VAL A 57 -0.46 -4.74 4.39
CA VAL A 57 -1.63 -5.00 3.54
C VAL A 57 -2.79 -5.60 4.35
N PRO A 58 -3.26 -4.92 5.41
CA PRO A 58 -4.15 -5.52 6.42
C PRO A 58 -5.49 -5.99 5.86
N HIS A 59 -5.97 -5.41 4.77
CA HIS A 59 -7.25 -5.71 4.13
C HIS A 59 -7.16 -6.83 3.08
N TRP A 60 -5.97 -7.37 2.81
CA TRP A 60 -5.82 -8.50 1.88
C TRP A 60 -6.27 -9.82 2.53
N PRO A 61 -6.57 -10.85 1.72
CA PRO A 61 -6.73 -12.21 2.24
C PRO A 61 -5.51 -12.65 3.04
N VAL A 62 -5.75 -13.41 4.12
CA VAL A 62 -4.68 -13.85 5.04
C VAL A 62 -3.58 -14.63 4.32
N GLU A 63 -3.96 -15.47 3.34
CA GLU A 63 -3.04 -16.24 2.50
C GLU A 63 -2.05 -15.40 1.68
N TYR A 64 -2.36 -14.11 1.48
CA TYR A 64 -1.51 -13.17 0.75
C TYR A 64 -0.91 -12.07 1.65
N GLY A 65 -0.92 -12.29 2.97
CA GLY A 65 -0.29 -11.39 3.93
C GLY A 65 -1.23 -10.39 4.61
N GLY A 66 -2.54 -10.54 4.43
CA GLY A 66 -3.55 -9.79 5.17
C GLY A 66 -3.65 -10.25 6.63
N THR A 67 -4.23 -9.41 7.47
CA THR A 67 -4.29 -9.65 8.92
C THR A 67 -5.48 -10.49 9.37
N GLY A 68 -6.51 -10.62 8.54
CA GLY A 68 -7.77 -11.26 8.94
C GLY A 68 -8.54 -10.50 10.04
N TRP A 69 -8.22 -9.23 10.27
CA TRP A 69 -8.94 -8.41 11.26
C TRP A 69 -10.41 -8.25 10.91
N ASP A 70 -11.23 -8.18 11.95
CA ASP A 70 -12.63 -7.74 11.81
C ASP A 70 -12.72 -6.28 11.34
N PRO A 71 -13.90 -5.83 10.87
CA PRO A 71 -14.05 -4.48 10.34
C PRO A 71 -13.75 -3.37 11.35
N VAL A 72 -13.95 -3.62 12.66
CA VAL A 72 -13.69 -2.60 13.71
C VAL A 72 -12.19 -2.40 13.89
N ARG A 73 -11.41 -3.48 13.96
CA ARG A 73 -9.95 -3.39 14.03
C ARG A 73 -9.35 -2.76 12.77
N GLN A 74 -9.88 -3.10 11.58
CA GLN A 74 -9.47 -2.45 10.33
C GLN A 74 -9.75 -0.95 10.37
N TYR A 75 -10.91 -0.54 10.87
CA TYR A 75 -11.27 0.88 11.04
C TYR A 75 -10.32 1.57 12.02
N ILE A 76 -10.07 0.99 13.20
CA ILE A 76 -9.15 1.53 14.21
C ILE A 76 -7.76 1.73 13.61
N PHE A 77 -7.22 0.71 12.91
CA PHE A 77 -5.91 0.81 12.28
C PHE A 77 -5.85 1.93 11.24
N LEU A 78 -6.87 2.04 10.39
CA LEU A 78 -6.93 3.07 9.36
C LEU A 78 -7.06 4.49 9.97
N GLU A 79 -7.88 4.64 11.02
CA GLU A 79 -8.03 5.89 11.75
C GLU A 79 -6.70 6.33 12.37
N GLU A 80 -6.00 5.42 13.04
CA GLU A 80 -4.69 5.71 13.63
C GLU A 80 -3.61 5.99 12.56
N LEU A 81 -3.62 5.26 11.45
CA LEU A 81 -2.70 5.49 10.34
C LEU A 81 -2.90 6.86 9.68
N GLN A 82 -4.14 7.33 9.58
CA GLN A 82 -4.44 8.64 9.01
C GLN A 82 -4.25 9.78 10.03
N GLY A 83 -4.52 9.51 11.29
CA GLY A 83 -4.36 10.50 12.37
C GLY A 83 -2.92 10.71 12.81
N PHE A 84 -2.06 9.74 12.59
CA PHE A 84 -0.63 9.82 12.91
C PHE A 84 0.15 10.19 11.65
N PRO A 85 0.94 11.28 11.66
CA PRO A 85 1.74 11.68 10.51
C PRO A 85 2.83 10.66 10.17
N ALA A 86 2.45 9.66 9.39
CA ALA A 86 3.31 8.61 8.87
C ALA A 86 3.21 8.57 7.33
N PRO A 87 4.23 8.04 6.62
CA PRO A 87 4.15 7.87 5.18
C PRO A 87 2.99 6.94 4.82
N ALA A 88 2.08 7.42 3.95
CA ALA A 88 0.96 6.60 3.49
C ALA A 88 1.45 5.47 2.57
N PRO A 89 0.86 4.26 2.66
CA PRO A 89 1.13 3.18 1.72
C PRO A 89 0.84 3.61 0.28
N LEU A 90 1.61 3.09 -0.69
CA LEU A 90 1.38 3.38 -2.10
C LEU A 90 0.11 2.69 -2.60
N ALA A 91 -0.94 3.47 -2.77
CA ALA A 91 -2.29 2.99 -3.08
C ALA A 91 -2.36 2.16 -4.37
N PHE A 92 -1.60 2.49 -5.41
CA PHE A 92 -1.67 1.78 -6.69
C PHE A 92 -1.32 0.30 -6.57
N GLY A 93 -0.25 -0.04 -5.84
CA GLY A 93 0.10 -1.44 -5.60
C GLY A 93 -0.88 -2.14 -4.68
N VAL A 94 -1.10 -1.57 -3.51
CA VAL A 94 -1.81 -2.22 -2.40
C VAL A 94 -3.32 -2.24 -2.60
N ASN A 95 -3.93 -1.11 -3.04
CA ASN A 95 -5.39 -0.97 -3.09
C ASN A 95 -5.97 -1.23 -4.48
N MET A 96 -5.16 -1.21 -5.55
CA MET A 96 -5.65 -1.36 -6.93
C MET A 96 -5.13 -2.62 -7.59
N VAL A 97 -3.82 -2.77 -7.73
CA VAL A 97 -3.22 -3.90 -8.47
C VAL A 97 -3.25 -5.20 -7.66
N GLY A 98 -2.92 -5.15 -6.37
CA GLY A 98 -2.96 -6.30 -5.49
C GLY A 98 -4.30 -7.04 -5.53
N PRO A 99 -5.45 -6.36 -5.31
CA PRO A 99 -6.78 -6.96 -5.42
C PRO A 99 -7.06 -7.63 -6.76
N VAL A 100 -6.63 -7.05 -7.85
CA VAL A 100 -6.78 -7.67 -9.19
C VAL A 100 -5.94 -8.94 -9.28
N ILE A 101 -4.70 -8.90 -8.81
CA ILE A 101 -3.80 -10.05 -8.87
C ILE A 101 -4.32 -11.20 -8.01
N TYR A 102 -4.65 -10.99 -6.75
CA TYR A 102 -5.10 -12.10 -5.90
C TYR A 102 -6.45 -12.66 -6.33
N THR A 103 -7.28 -11.90 -7.05
CA THR A 103 -8.60 -12.37 -7.52
C THR A 103 -8.51 -13.10 -8.85
N PHE A 104 -7.74 -12.60 -9.81
CA PHE A 104 -7.83 -13.04 -11.21
C PHE A 104 -6.54 -13.63 -11.78
N ALA A 105 -5.40 -13.45 -11.14
CA ALA A 105 -4.14 -13.94 -11.68
C ALA A 105 -3.91 -15.44 -11.43
N THR A 106 -2.98 -16.03 -12.17
CA THR A 106 -2.52 -17.41 -11.91
C THR A 106 -1.74 -17.48 -10.59
N GLU A 107 -1.64 -18.67 -10.00
CA GLU A 107 -0.88 -18.85 -8.75
C GLU A 107 0.60 -18.44 -8.89
N GLU A 108 1.20 -18.71 -10.04
CA GLU A 108 2.57 -18.27 -10.35
C GLU A 108 2.68 -16.73 -10.32
N GLN A 109 1.72 -16.04 -10.90
CA GLN A 109 1.69 -14.57 -10.89
C GLN A 109 1.45 -14.01 -9.48
N LYS A 110 0.55 -14.63 -8.69
CA LYS A 110 0.30 -14.26 -7.29
C LYS A 110 1.57 -14.39 -6.46
N GLN A 111 2.23 -15.53 -6.52
CA GLN A 111 3.48 -15.78 -5.79
C GLN A 111 4.61 -14.82 -6.22
N ARG A 112 4.63 -14.42 -7.47
CA ARG A 112 5.64 -13.51 -8.01
C ARG A 112 5.43 -12.06 -7.58
N PHE A 113 4.20 -11.57 -7.61
CA PHE A 113 3.92 -10.12 -7.48
C PHE A 113 3.44 -9.71 -6.10
N LEU A 114 2.56 -10.48 -5.44
CA LEU A 114 1.95 -10.05 -4.19
C LEU A 114 2.97 -9.78 -3.07
N PRO A 115 3.96 -10.65 -2.80
CA PRO A 115 4.97 -10.36 -1.76
C PRO A 115 5.77 -9.10 -2.06
N ARG A 116 6.07 -8.85 -3.35
CA ARG A 116 6.86 -7.68 -3.78
C ARG A 116 6.06 -6.37 -3.65
N ILE A 117 4.74 -6.42 -3.85
CA ILE A 117 3.84 -5.29 -3.61
C ILE A 117 3.76 -5.00 -2.12
N ALA A 118 3.55 -6.03 -1.30
CA ALA A 118 3.41 -5.89 0.16
C ALA A 118 4.70 -5.34 0.82
N ASN A 119 5.87 -5.74 0.33
CA ASN A 119 7.18 -5.26 0.82
C ASN A 119 7.70 -3.99 0.13
N LEU A 120 6.92 -3.43 -0.82
CA LEU A 120 7.29 -2.26 -1.62
C LEU A 120 8.61 -2.44 -2.43
N ASP A 121 8.87 -3.65 -2.91
CA ASP A 121 9.98 -3.90 -3.83
C ASP A 121 9.63 -3.46 -5.26
N ASP A 122 8.36 -3.58 -5.64
CA ASP A 122 7.81 -3.12 -6.92
C ASP A 122 6.91 -1.90 -6.71
N TRP A 123 7.18 -0.86 -7.49
CA TRP A 123 6.36 0.35 -7.50
C TRP A 123 5.41 0.32 -8.69
N TRP A 124 4.13 0.43 -8.41
CA TRP A 124 3.07 0.44 -9.40
C TRP A 124 2.57 1.86 -9.65
N CYS A 125 2.22 2.15 -10.89
CA CYS A 125 1.62 3.42 -11.28
C CYS A 125 0.41 3.16 -12.17
N GLN A 126 -0.47 4.15 -12.28
CA GLN A 126 -1.60 4.12 -13.19
C GLN A 126 -1.26 4.91 -14.45
N GLY A 127 -1.48 4.30 -15.61
CA GLY A 127 -1.47 5.00 -16.89
C GLY A 127 -2.85 5.59 -17.18
N PHE A 128 -2.90 6.90 -17.41
CA PHE A 128 -4.14 7.57 -17.78
C PHE A 128 -4.30 7.62 -19.31
N SER A 129 -5.55 7.73 -19.80
CA SER A 129 -5.82 7.95 -21.20
C SER A 129 -5.32 9.34 -21.62
N GLU A 130 -4.58 9.40 -22.71
CA GLU A 130 -4.07 10.66 -23.26
C GLU A 130 -5.11 11.29 -24.23
N PRO A 131 -5.14 12.63 -24.37
CA PRO A 131 -5.95 13.28 -25.39
C PRO A 131 -5.60 12.74 -26.80
N GLY A 132 -6.61 12.35 -27.57
CA GLY A 132 -6.43 11.76 -28.90
C GLY A 132 -6.21 10.25 -28.95
N SER A 133 -6.25 9.56 -27.81
CA SER A 133 -6.26 8.09 -27.76
C SER A 133 -7.67 7.58 -28.04
N GLU A 134 -8.03 7.39 -29.30
CA GLU A 134 -9.31 6.81 -29.70
C GLU A 134 -9.46 5.32 -29.29
N LYS A 135 -8.36 4.68 -28.91
CA LYS A 135 -8.33 3.28 -28.43
C LYS A 135 -7.44 3.16 -27.21
N PRO A 136 -8.00 2.87 -26.03
CA PRO A 136 -7.29 2.92 -24.75
C PRO A 136 -6.02 2.06 -24.66
N TRP A 137 -5.86 1.04 -25.50
CA TRP A 137 -4.72 0.11 -25.47
C TRP A 137 -3.65 0.30 -26.55
N HIS A 138 -3.83 1.21 -27.51
CA HIS A 138 -2.87 1.33 -28.61
C HIS A 138 -1.85 2.47 -28.43
N HIS A 139 -2.09 3.47 -27.61
CA HIS A 139 -1.20 4.64 -27.48
C HIS A 139 -0.40 4.75 -26.17
N GLN A 140 -0.77 4.05 -25.12
CA GLN A 140 -0.05 4.09 -23.86
C GLN A 140 1.31 3.37 -23.87
N SER A 141 1.53 2.49 -24.83
CA SER A 141 2.73 1.65 -24.85
C SER A 141 3.94 2.27 -25.54
N SER A 142 3.76 3.33 -26.32
CA SER A 142 4.79 3.69 -27.27
C SER A 142 5.83 4.69 -26.79
N ARG A 143 5.70 5.30 -25.63
CA ARG A 143 6.66 6.34 -25.18
C ARG A 143 7.08 6.35 -23.71
N LEU A 144 6.80 5.32 -22.93
CA LEU A 144 7.58 5.11 -21.72
C LEU A 144 8.96 4.61 -22.13
N ALA A 145 9.76 5.55 -22.63
CA ALA A 145 11.18 5.33 -22.88
C ALA A 145 11.81 4.91 -21.56
N MET A 146 12.14 3.62 -21.46
CA MET A 146 12.91 3.07 -20.34
C MET A 146 14.30 3.70 -20.32
N ARG A 147 14.43 4.88 -19.75
CA ARG A 147 15.73 5.42 -19.34
C ARG A 147 16.11 4.77 -18.01
N GLY A 148 16.93 3.73 -18.11
CA GLY A 148 17.51 3.04 -16.95
C GLY A 148 16.62 1.92 -16.39
N ARG A 149 17.24 0.82 -15.99
CA ARG A 149 16.71 -0.48 -15.54
C ARG A 149 15.69 -0.44 -14.38
N LYS A 150 14.65 0.36 -14.48
CA LYS A 150 13.52 0.36 -13.54
C LYS A 150 12.28 0.02 -14.32
N ARG A 151 11.76 -1.19 -14.07
CA ARG A 151 10.51 -1.65 -14.69
C ARG A 151 9.36 -0.86 -14.06
N CYS A 152 8.85 0.15 -14.76
CA CYS A 152 7.50 0.65 -14.51
C CYS A 152 6.54 -0.32 -15.19
N PHE A 153 5.79 -1.07 -14.43
CA PHE A 153 4.62 -1.76 -14.93
C PHE A 153 3.47 -0.74 -14.96
N CYS A 154 3.19 -0.19 -16.15
CA CYS A 154 1.91 0.47 -16.35
C CYS A 154 0.82 -0.60 -16.32
N SER A 155 -0.18 -0.42 -15.48
CA SER A 155 -1.39 -1.25 -15.46
C SER A 155 -2.33 -0.87 -16.59
N SER A 156 -1.92 -1.03 -17.84
CA SER A 156 -2.89 -1.47 -18.82
C SER A 156 -3.09 -2.95 -18.49
N VAL A 157 -4.28 -3.32 -18.04
CA VAL A 157 -4.66 -4.72 -17.83
C VAL A 157 -4.34 -5.45 -19.12
N ALA A 158 -3.15 -6.06 -19.17
CA ALA A 158 -2.80 -6.90 -20.29
C ALA A 158 -3.74 -8.09 -20.19
N LYS A 159 -4.43 -8.37 -21.27
CA LYS A 159 -5.19 -9.59 -21.42
C LYS A 159 -4.30 -10.77 -21.03
N VAL A 160 -4.76 -11.51 -20.05
CA VAL A 160 -4.37 -12.90 -19.83
C VAL A 160 -4.91 -13.72 -20.99
#